data_6713576794e6caf217ea919b9a6e5bd1
#
_entry.id   6713576794e6caf217ea919b9a6e5bd1
#
_cell.length_a   1.000
_cell.length_b   1.000
_cell.length_c   1.000
_cell.angle_alpha   90.00
_cell.angle_beta   90.00
_cell.angle_gamma   90.00
#
_symmetry.space_group_name_H-M   'P 1'
#
loop_
_entity.id
_entity.type
_entity.pdbx_description
1 polymer ?
#
loop_
_entity_poly.entity_id
_entity_poly.type
_entity_poly.pdbx_seq_one_letter_code
_entity_poly.pdbx_strand_id
1 'polypeptide(L)'
;LELIDQNDIQKLIDVNVTGLLTVTRTFLPLIREKMGRLVNISSGHGLVAVPDKSVYAASKFAVQAVSESLRVELMPFGVFVSNIVVGKINTNVLGKIMAERQKMTEQTNYEVYELYRTQIEYFDREVKNLPSIEASEAAEMISRALTDEKPKMQYLVGPGAKKMKILALFPPKMRGKMLYKAIFK
;
A
#
# COMPACT_ATOMS: atom_id res chain seq x y z
N LEU A 1 -10.11 8.31 10.31
CA LEU A 1 -8.95 8.64 11.15
C LEU A 1 -9.34 8.70 12.62
N GLU A 2 -10.46 9.29 12.95
CA GLU A 2 -10.96 9.46 14.31
C GLU A 2 -11.15 8.14 15.08
N LEU A 3 -11.40 7.05 14.38
CA LEU A 3 -11.62 5.70 14.94
C LEU A 3 -10.34 4.89 15.15
N ILE A 4 -9.16 5.41 14.81
CA ILE A 4 -7.90 4.66 14.89
C ILE A 4 -7.16 5.07 16.17
N ASP A 5 -6.74 4.09 16.96
CA ASP A 5 -5.92 4.33 18.14
C ASP A 5 -4.55 4.92 17.75
N GLN A 6 -4.04 5.84 18.58
CA GLN A 6 -2.76 6.52 18.33
C GLN A 6 -1.58 5.52 18.28
N ASN A 7 -1.61 4.47 19.09
CA ASN A 7 -0.56 3.45 19.08
C ASN A 7 -0.58 2.63 17.78
N ASP A 8 -1.76 2.38 17.22
CA ASP A 8 -1.90 1.68 15.94
C ASP A 8 -1.39 2.55 14.78
N ILE A 9 -1.64 3.87 14.83
CA ILE A 9 -1.05 4.82 13.88
C ILE A 9 0.48 4.73 13.94
N GLN A 10 1.05 4.86 15.14
CA GLN A 10 2.50 4.83 15.34
C GLN A 10 3.09 3.51 14.85
N LYS A 11 2.54 2.38 15.29
CA LYS A 11 2.98 1.04 14.91
C LYS A 11 2.97 0.82 13.39
N LEU A 12 1.93 1.30 12.71
CA LEU A 12 1.82 1.17 11.26
C LEU A 12 2.89 1.98 10.53
N ILE A 13 3.16 3.21 11.00
CA ILE A 13 4.23 4.05 10.45
C ILE A 13 5.60 3.46 10.76
N ASP A 14 5.83 2.97 11.98
CA ASP A 14 7.10 2.38 12.37
C ASP A 14 7.43 1.14 11.53
N VAL A 15 6.46 0.27 11.29
CA VAL A 15 6.69 -0.92 10.46
C VAL A 15 6.87 -0.56 8.98
N ASN A 16 5.94 0.22 8.41
CA ASN A 16 5.88 0.41 6.96
C ASN A 16 6.85 1.49 6.43
N VAL A 17 7.24 2.44 7.26
CA VAL A 17 8.08 3.58 6.86
C VAL A 17 9.43 3.54 7.57
N THR A 18 9.45 3.69 8.89
CA THR A 18 10.69 3.71 9.68
C THR A 18 11.48 2.40 9.51
N GLY A 19 10.79 1.25 9.58
CA GLY A 19 11.41 -0.05 9.38
C GLY A 19 12.00 -0.22 7.99
N LEU A 20 11.25 0.18 6.94
CA LEU A 20 11.74 0.15 5.56
C LEU A 20 13.01 1.01 5.41
N LEU A 21 13.00 2.24 5.91
CA LEU A 21 14.15 3.16 5.86
C LEU A 21 15.35 2.59 6.62
N THR A 22 15.12 2.05 7.81
CA THR A 22 16.17 1.47 8.65
C THR A 22 16.84 0.28 7.99
N VAL A 23 16.04 -0.67 7.48
CA VAL A 23 16.55 -1.85 6.76
C VAL A 23 17.31 -1.42 5.51
N THR A 24 16.71 -0.54 4.71
CA THR A 24 17.36 -0.03 3.50
C THR A 24 18.70 0.63 3.84
N ARG A 25 18.74 1.56 4.79
CA ARG A 25 19.96 2.24 5.23
C ARG A 25 21.04 1.26 5.66
N THR A 26 20.67 0.23 6.42
CA THR A 26 21.62 -0.76 6.95
C THR A 26 22.26 -1.59 5.83
N PHE A 27 21.48 -2.02 4.84
CA PHE A 27 21.99 -2.86 3.76
C PHE A 27 22.51 -2.08 2.56
N LEU A 28 22.26 -0.77 2.48
CA LEU A 28 22.61 0.05 1.33
C LEU A 28 24.11 0.00 0.95
N PRO A 29 25.09 0.01 1.90
CA PRO A 29 26.50 -0.13 1.54
C PRO A 29 26.79 -1.41 0.76
N LEU A 30 26.23 -2.55 1.20
CA LEU A 30 26.41 -3.85 0.53
C LEU A 30 25.73 -3.89 -0.84
N ILE A 31 24.49 -3.35 -0.92
CA ILE A 31 23.74 -3.28 -2.17
C ILE A 31 24.51 -2.44 -3.20
N ARG A 32 25.08 -1.32 -2.77
CA ARG A 32 25.88 -0.43 -3.61
C ARG A 32 27.18 -1.08 -4.08
N GLU A 33 27.90 -1.76 -3.18
CA GLU A 33 29.15 -2.47 -3.51
C GLU A 33 28.92 -3.51 -4.62
N LYS A 34 27.78 -4.20 -4.58
CA LYS A 34 27.44 -5.26 -5.53
C LYS A 34 26.64 -4.78 -6.74
N MET A 35 26.43 -3.47 -6.90
CA MET A 35 25.52 -2.90 -7.93
C MET A 35 24.18 -3.65 -7.94
N GLY A 36 23.65 -3.92 -6.74
CA GLY A 36 22.53 -4.81 -6.51
C GLY A 36 21.18 -4.20 -6.81
N ARG A 37 20.14 -4.78 -6.21
CA ARG A 37 18.75 -4.35 -6.43
C ARG A 37 18.05 -4.10 -5.12
N LEU A 38 17.20 -3.07 -5.11
CA LEU A 38 16.29 -2.75 -4.02
C LEU A 38 14.86 -2.92 -4.53
N VAL A 39 14.08 -3.79 -3.89
CA VAL A 39 12.69 -4.05 -4.27
C VAL A 39 11.79 -3.72 -3.08
N ASN A 40 11.01 -2.65 -3.22
CA ASN A 40 10.09 -2.18 -2.19
C ASN A 40 8.66 -2.65 -2.48
N ILE A 41 7.94 -3.06 -1.44
CA ILE A 41 6.55 -3.51 -1.54
C ILE A 41 5.61 -2.37 -1.15
N SER A 42 4.91 -1.83 -2.14
CA SER A 42 3.88 -0.84 -1.97
C SER A 42 2.48 -1.45 -2.20
N SER A 43 1.50 -0.62 -2.41
CA SER A 43 0.10 -0.99 -2.61
C SER A 43 -0.55 -0.06 -3.63
N GLY A 44 -1.69 -0.46 -4.18
CA GLY A 44 -2.58 0.46 -4.89
C GLY A 44 -2.96 1.69 -4.06
N HIS A 45 -3.02 1.55 -2.73
CA HIS A 45 -3.23 2.67 -1.80
C HIS A 45 -2.01 3.62 -1.66
N GLY A 46 -0.85 3.26 -2.21
CA GLY A 46 0.27 4.18 -2.42
C GLY A 46 0.16 5.01 -3.69
N LEU A 47 -0.84 4.77 -4.54
CA LEU A 47 -1.13 5.55 -5.75
C LEU A 47 -2.37 6.41 -5.59
N VAL A 48 -3.37 5.92 -4.84
CA VAL A 48 -4.64 6.61 -4.57
C VAL A 48 -5.03 6.37 -3.12
N ALA A 49 -5.22 7.45 -2.37
CA ALA A 49 -5.81 7.38 -1.04
C ALA A 49 -7.33 7.22 -1.16
N VAL A 50 -7.90 6.34 -0.34
CA VAL A 50 -9.34 6.15 -0.22
C VAL A 50 -9.77 6.38 1.22
N PRO A 51 -11.03 6.74 1.50
CA PRO A 51 -11.56 6.82 2.85
C PRO A 51 -11.31 5.53 3.64
N ASP A 52 -11.30 5.60 4.95
CA ASP A 52 -11.04 4.49 5.89
C ASP A 52 -9.60 3.91 5.84
N LYS A 53 -8.76 4.36 4.92
CA LYS A 53 -7.37 3.87 4.76
C LYS A 53 -6.31 4.99 4.85
N SER A 54 -6.63 6.11 5.51
CA SER A 54 -5.77 7.29 5.52
C SER A 54 -4.34 7.02 5.99
N VAL A 55 -4.15 6.39 7.15
CA VAL A 55 -2.82 6.08 7.70
C VAL A 55 -2.09 5.05 6.85
N TYR A 56 -2.80 4.00 6.43
CA TYR A 56 -2.22 2.99 5.55
C TYR A 56 -1.81 3.59 4.20
N ALA A 57 -2.68 4.41 3.60
CA ALA A 57 -2.36 5.09 2.35
C ALA A 57 -1.13 6.00 2.53
N ALA A 58 -1.09 6.82 3.60
CA ALA A 58 0.07 7.66 3.89
C ALA A 58 1.36 6.85 3.95
N SER A 59 1.38 5.72 4.66
CA SER A 59 2.55 4.85 4.73
C SER A 59 2.97 4.29 3.36
N LYS A 60 2.01 3.91 2.51
CA LYS A 60 2.31 3.36 1.17
C LYS A 60 2.67 4.44 0.14
N PHE A 61 2.19 5.68 0.29
CA PHE A 61 2.70 6.84 -0.44
C PHE A 61 4.14 7.16 -0.04
N ALA A 62 4.48 7.05 1.26
CA ALA A 62 5.86 7.20 1.72
C ALA A 62 6.80 6.17 1.04
N VAL A 63 6.37 4.90 0.92
CA VAL A 63 7.14 3.87 0.19
C VAL A 63 7.36 4.25 -1.29
N GLN A 64 6.35 4.85 -1.95
CA GLN A 64 6.51 5.34 -3.34
C GLN A 64 7.57 6.46 -3.40
N ALA A 65 7.43 7.47 -2.53
CA ALA A 65 8.34 8.61 -2.49
C ALA A 65 9.79 8.18 -2.21
N VAL A 66 9.99 7.31 -1.22
CA VAL A 66 11.32 6.75 -0.90
C VAL A 66 11.89 5.98 -2.09
N SER A 67 11.07 5.16 -2.77
CA SER A 67 11.52 4.40 -3.94
C SER A 67 11.90 5.30 -5.12
N GLU A 68 11.18 6.40 -5.32
CA GLU A 68 11.49 7.40 -6.35
C GLU A 68 12.80 8.12 -6.08
N SER A 69 12.98 8.60 -4.84
CA SER A 69 14.21 9.30 -4.42
C SER A 69 15.42 8.38 -4.56
N LEU A 70 15.37 7.20 -3.94
CA LEU A 70 16.48 6.23 -3.98
C LEU A 70 16.82 5.78 -5.40
N ARG A 71 15.86 5.75 -6.31
CA ARG A 71 16.13 5.41 -7.72
C ARG A 71 17.10 6.39 -8.36
N VAL A 72 16.93 7.68 -8.08
CA VAL A 72 17.83 8.74 -8.61
C VAL A 72 19.15 8.77 -7.86
N GLU A 73 19.10 8.70 -6.53
CA GLU A 73 20.29 8.73 -5.65
C GLU A 73 21.25 7.56 -5.93
N LEU A 74 20.72 6.38 -6.25
CA LEU A 74 21.51 5.16 -6.41
C LEU A 74 21.87 4.83 -7.86
N MET A 75 21.30 5.55 -8.82
CA MET A 75 21.61 5.38 -10.25
C MET A 75 23.11 5.50 -10.57
N PRO A 76 23.87 6.46 -10.01
CA PRO A 76 25.31 6.56 -10.27
C PRO A 76 26.12 5.35 -9.78
N PHE A 77 25.55 4.53 -8.89
CA PHE A 77 26.20 3.34 -8.33
C PHE A 77 25.73 2.04 -8.99
N GLY A 78 24.96 2.12 -10.07
CA GLY A 78 24.45 0.94 -10.77
C GLY A 78 23.41 0.13 -9.98
N VAL A 79 22.86 0.68 -8.89
CA VAL A 79 21.80 0.04 -8.09
C VAL A 79 20.44 0.30 -8.73
N PHE A 80 19.67 -0.76 -8.94
CA PHE A 80 18.34 -0.64 -9.51
C PHE A 80 17.24 -0.69 -8.41
N VAL A 81 16.30 0.25 -8.46
CA VAL A 81 15.21 0.34 -7.48
C VAL A 81 13.88 0.07 -8.15
N SER A 82 13.24 -1.03 -7.77
CA SER A 82 11.89 -1.43 -8.21
C SER A 82 10.86 -1.22 -7.12
N ASN A 83 9.63 -0.92 -7.51
CA ASN A 83 8.49 -0.82 -6.62
C ASN A 83 7.38 -1.78 -7.05
N ILE A 84 6.98 -2.69 -6.17
CA ILE A 84 5.89 -3.64 -6.40
C ILE A 84 4.61 -3.04 -5.84
N VAL A 85 3.69 -2.65 -6.70
CA VAL A 85 2.37 -2.13 -6.33
C VAL A 85 1.39 -3.29 -6.30
N VAL A 86 1.04 -3.74 -5.10
CA VAL A 86 0.22 -4.92 -4.92
C VAL A 86 -1.26 -4.54 -4.75
N GLY A 87 -2.13 -5.29 -5.42
CA GLY A 87 -3.57 -5.30 -5.16
C GLY A 87 -3.93 -6.25 -4.00
N LYS A 88 -5.13 -6.84 -4.04
CA LYS A 88 -5.55 -7.86 -3.06
C LYS A 88 -4.86 -9.18 -3.36
N ILE A 89 -4.21 -9.76 -2.34
CA ILE A 89 -3.64 -11.10 -2.36
C ILE A 89 -4.49 -12.02 -1.49
N ASN A 90 -4.69 -13.24 -1.92
CA ASN A 90 -5.38 -14.29 -1.16
C ASN A 90 -4.46 -14.77 -0.03
N THR A 91 -4.65 -14.21 1.16
CA THR A 91 -3.91 -14.52 2.38
C THR A 91 -4.80 -14.32 3.61
N ASN A 92 -4.36 -14.76 4.77
CA ASN A 92 -5.08 -14.55 6.04
C ASN A 92 -5.13 -13.09 6.52
N VAL A 93 -4.56 -12.13 5.76
CA VAL A 93 -4.56 -10.70 6.11
C VAL A 93 -5.98 -10.15 6.20
N LEU A 94 -6.90 -10.58 5.32
CA LEU A 94 -8.28 -10.12 5.36
C LEU A 94 -8.97 -10.51 6.67
N GLY A 95 -8.79 -11.74 7.13
CA GLY A 95 -9.33 -12.20 8.42
C GLY A 95 -8.79 -11.37 9.59
N LYS A 96 -7.51 -11.05 9.59
CA LYS A 96 -6.89 -10.17 10.60
C LYS A 96 -7.48 -8.76 10.56
N ILE A 97 -7.64 -8.17 9.37
CA ILE A 97 -8.23 -6.83 9.21
C ILE A 97 -9.68 -6.83 9.75
N MET A 98 -10.48 -7.87 9.46
CA MET A 98 -11.85 -7.95 9.97
C MET A 98 -11.89 -8.10 11.49
N ALA A 99 -11.01 -8.89 12.08
CA ALA A 99 -10.90 -9.05 13.53
C ALA A 99 -10.49 -7.74 14.22
N GLU A 100 -9.50 -7.02 13.68
CA GLU A 100 -9.09 -5.70 14.19
C GLU A 100 -10.24 -4.68 14.08
N ARG A 101 -10.99 -4.70 12.98
CA ARG A 101 -12.15 -3.83 12.81
C ARG A 101 -13.26 -4.14 13.81
N GLN A 102 -13.53 -5.39 14.08
CA GLN A 102 -14.50 -5.78 15.09
C GLN A 102 -14.10 -5.24 16.47
N LYS A 103 -12.86 -5.41 16.88
CA LYS A 103 -12.35 -4.83 18.15
C LYS A 103 -12.49 -3.31 18.17
N MET A 104 -12.13 -2.64 17.07
CA MET A 104 -12.30 -1.19 16.97
C MET A 104 -13.78 -0.80 17.17
N THR A 105 -14.71 -1.51 16.57
CA THR A 105 -16.14 -1.24 16.70
C THR A 105 -16.60 -1.44 18.15
N GLU A 106 -16.16 -2.50 18.83
CA GLU A 106 -16.49 -2.79 20.23
C GLU A 106 -15.92 -1.75 21.22
N GLN A 107 -14.80 -1.13 20.89
CA GLN A 107 -14.11 -0.14 21.73
C GLN A 107 -14.49 1.31 21.42
N THR A 108 -15.11 1.56 20.28
CA THR A 108 -15.49 2.91 19.84
C THR A 108 -16.84 3.31 20.43
N ASN A 109 -17.00 4.58 20.80
CA ASN A 109 -18.30 5.14 21.13
C ASN A 109 -19.26 4.93 19.95
N TYR A 110 -20.44 4.36 20.23
CA TYR A 110 -21.45 4.02 19.24
C TYR A 110 -21.85 5.24 18.37
N GLU A 111 -22.02 6.41 18.96
CA GLU A 111 -22.38 7.62 18.23
C GLU A 111 -21.32 8.01 17.20
N VAL A 112 -20.05 7.92 17.56
CA VAL A 112 -18.94 8.22 16.66
C VAL A 112 -18.84 7.17 15.55
N TYR A 113 -19.04 5.88 15.88
CA TYR A 113 -19.06 4.81 14.87
C TYR A 113 -20.18 5.04 13.82
N GLU A 114 -21.39 5.42 14.26
CA GLU A 114 -22.52 5.68 13.37
C GLU A 114 -22.24 6.78 12.33
N LEU A 115 -21.44 7.78 12.68
CA LEU A 115 -21.03 8.84 11.73
C LEU A 115 -20.25 8.30 10.53
N TYR A 116 -19.54 7.19 10.72
CA TYR A 116 -18.65 6.58 9.70
C TYR A 116 -19.20 5.26 9.14
N ARG A 117 -20.34 4.75 9.62
CA ARG A 117 -20.86 3.43 9.27
C ARG A 117 -20.99 3.21 7.77
N THR A 118 -21.61 4.13 7.05
CA THR A 118 -21.84 4.01 5.60
C THR A 118 -20.56 3.74 4.82
N GLN A 119 -19.50 4.47 5.12
CA GLN A 119 -18.22 4.29 4.44
C GLN A 119 -17.50 3.02 4.89
N ILE A 120 -17.60 2.65 6.15
CA ILE A 120 -17.03 1.41 6.69
C ILE A 120 -17.67 0.20 5.99
N GLU A 121 -18.98 0.11 5.98
CA GLU A 121 -19.74 -0.98 5.32
C GLU A 121 -19.47 -1.04 3.81
N TYR A 122 -19.38 0.12 3.16
CA TYR A 122 -19.00 0.19 1.74
C TYR A 122 -17.66 -0.47 1.49
N PHE A 123 -16.62 -0.07 2.25
CA PHE A 123 -15.27 -0.62 2.04
C PHE A 123 -15.15 -2.09 2.44
N ASP A 124 -15.83 -2.55 3.47
CA ASP A 124 -15.87 -3.96 3.85
C ASP A 124 -16.48 -4.82 2.75
N ARG A 125 -17.55 -4.34 2.12
CA ARG A 125 -18.17 -4.99 0.97
C ARG A 125 -17.25 -4.98 -0.25
N GLU A 126 -16.65 -3.83 -0.57
CA GLU A 126 -15.74 -3.72 -1.71
C GLU A 126 -14.52 -4.63 -1.54
N VAL A 127 -13.91 -4.66 -0.35
CA VAL A 127 -12.73 -5.50 -0.10
C VAL A 127 -13.09 -6.99 -0.22
N LYS A 128 -14.26 -7.42 0.21
CA LYS A 128 -14.74 -8.80 0.04
C LYS A 128 -14.86 -9.16 -1.45
N ASN A 129 -15.42 -8.27 -2.26
CA ASN A 129 -15.74 -8.49 -3.67
C ASN A 129 -14.56 -8.23 -4.63
N LEU A 130 -13.48 -7.59 -4.17
CA LEU A 130 -12.30 -7.36 -5.02
C LEU A 130 -11.67 -8.69 -5.44
N PRO A 131 -11.37 -8.87 -6.73
CA PRO A 131 -10.63 -10.02 -7.18
C PRO A 131 -9.25 -10.05 -6.55
N SER A 132 -8.85 -11.20 -6.06
CA SER A 132 -7.52 -11.46 -5.49
C SER A 132 -6.67 -12.29 -6.45
N ILE A 133 -5.38 -12.25 -6.22
CA ILE A 133 -4.42 -13.16 -6.84
C ILE A 133 -3.83 -14.07 -5.77
N GLU A 134 -3.23 -15.16 -6.18
CA GLU A 134 -2.52 -16.04 -5.26
C GLU A 134 -1.17 -15.44 -4.82
N ALA A 135 -0.72 -15.83 -3.63
CA ALA A 135 0.56 -15.35 -3.09
C ALA A 135 1.75 -15.74 -3.99
N SER A 136 1.67 -16.88 -4.68
CA SER A 136 2.66 -17.33 -5.66
C SER A 136 2.81 -16.39 -6.84
N GLU A 137 1.72 -15.83 -7.36
CA GLU A 137 1.76 -14.85 -8.45
C GLU A 137 2.47 -13.55 -8.01
N ALA A 138 2.20 -13.11 -6.79
CA ALA A 138 2.89 -11.95 -6.23
C ALA A 138 4.40 -12.22 -6.02
N ALA A 139 4.75 -13.41 -5.51
CA ALA A 139 6.13 -13.84 -5.32
C ALA A 139 6.90 -13.93 -6.65
N GLU A 140 6.26 -14.42 -7.71
CA GLU A 140 6.85 -14.43 -9.06
C GLU A 140 7.21 -13.02 -9.54
N MET A 141 6.32 -12.05 -9.37
CA MET A 141 6.61 -10.67 -9.76
C MET A 141 7.75 -10.05 -8.95
N ILE A 142 7.86 -10.39 -7.66
CA ILE A 142 8.99 -9.99 -6.81
C ILE A 142 10.28 -10.63 -7.29
N SER A 143 10.26 -11.93 -7.58
CA SER A 143 11.40 -12.66 -8.13
C SER A 143 11.87 -12.02 -9.44
N ARG A 144 10.96 -11.73 -10.36
CA ARG A 144 11.29 -11.03 -11.62
C ARG A 144 11.94 -9.67 -11.38
N ALA A 145 11.46 -8.88 -10.44
CA ALA A 145 12.09 -7.60 -10.09
C ALA A 145 13.53 -7.77 -9.59
N LEU A 146 13.83 -8.91 -8.95
CA LEU A 146 15.16 -9.24 -8.44
C LEU A 146 16.08 -9.88 -9.50
N THR A 147 15.55 -10.60 -10.50
CA THR A 147 16.33 -11.47 -11.38
C THR A 147 16.30 -11.09 -12.87
N ASP A 148 15.25 -10.42 -13.38
CA ASP A 148 15.17 -10.04 -14.80
C ASP A 148 16.39 -9.20 -15.21
N GLU A 149 16.95 -9.43 -16.39
CA GLU A 149 18.06 -8.62 -16.92
C GLU A 149 17.68 -7.14 -17.04
N LYS A 150 16.45 -6.86 -17.41
CA LYS A 150 15.90 -5.49 -17.53
C LYS A 150 14.70 -5.32 -16.59
N PRO A 151 14.94 -5.10 -15.29
CA PRO A 151 13.85 -4.94 -14.34
C PRO A 151 13.06 -3.66 -14.60
N LYS A 152 11.77 -3.70 -14.27
CA LYS A 152 10.90 -2.52 -14.37
C LYS A 152 11.00 -1.67 -13.10
N MET A 153 10.89 -0.37 -13.24
CA MET A 153 10.82 0.55 -12.10
C MET A 153 9.56 0.33 -11.24
N GLN A 154 8.48 -0.16 -11.86
CA GLN A 154 7.23 -0.45 -11.18
C GLN A 154 6.56 -1.70 -11.75
N TYR A 155 6.13 -2.60 -10.88
CA TYR A 155 5.32 -3.77 -11.22
C TYR A 155 3.94 -3.60 -10.62
N LEU A 156 2.89 -3.74 -11.43
CA LEU A 156 1.49 -3.73 -10.99
C LEU A 156 1.01 -5.17 -10.84
N VAL A 157 0.74 -5.58 -9.62
CA VAL A 157 0.44 -6.97 -9.28
C VAL A 157 -1.03 -7.10 -8.87
N GLY A 158 -1.79 -7.81 -9.67
CA GLY A 158 -3.22 -8.03 -9.50
C GLY A 158 -4.12 -6.91 -10.06
N PRO A 159 -5.42 -7.22 -10.25
CA PRO A 159 -6.39 -6.30 -10.88
C PRO A 159 -6.57 -5.00 -10.10
N GLY A 160 -6.59 -5.08 -8.76
CA GLY A 160 -6.76 -3.92 -7.89
C GLY A 160 -5.66 -2.88 -8.07
N ALA A 161 -4.39 -3.30 -8.24
CA ALA A 161 -3.27 -2.41 -8.50
C ALA A 161 -3.42 -1.67 -9.84
N LYS A 162 -3.85 -2.39 -10.88
CA LYS A 162 -4.10 -1.80 -12.22
C LYS A 162 -5.22 -0.77 -12.18
N LYS A 163 -6.34 -1.08 -11.50
CA LYS A 163 -7.47 -0.16 -11.30
C LYS A 163 -7.02 1.12 -10.59
N MET A 164 -6.23 1.00 -9.51
CA MET A 164 -5.70 2.16 -8.77
C MET A 164 -4.72 2.98 -9.62
N LYS A 165 -3.89 2.34 -10.45
CA LYS A 165 -3.00 3.05 -11.37
C LYS A 165 -3.78 3.91 -12.38
N ILE A 166 -4.87 3.38 -12.94
CA ILE A 166 -5.75 4.14 -13.84
C ILE A 166 -6.41 5.29 -13.09
N LEU A 167 -6.94 5.03 -11.89
CA LEU A 167 -7.58 6.07 -11.07
C LEU A 167 -6.61 7.19 -10.70
N ALA A 168 -5.33 6.87 -10.50
CA ALA A 168 -4.29 7.85 -10.20
C ALA A 168 -4.05 8.87 -11.33
N LEU A 169 -4.43 8.57 -12.57
CA LEU A 169 -4.31 9.50 -13.70
C LEU A 169 -5.29 10.67 -13.62
N PHE A 170 -6.38 10.53 -12.87
CA PHE A 170 -7.36 11.60 -12.72
C PHE A 170 -6.92 12.63 -11.67
N PRO A 171 -7.23 13.91 -11.87
CA PRO A 171 -6.96 14.94 -10.88
C PRO A 171 -7.61 14.63 -9.52
N PRO A 172 -7.01 15.05 -8.38
CA PRO A 172 -7.53 14.78 -7.03
C PRO A 172 -9.00 15.13 -6.84
N LYS A 173 -9.45 16.26 -7.38
CA LYS A 173 -10.85 16.71 -7.31
C LYS A 173 -11.82 15.73 -8.00
N MET A 174 -11.42 15.16 -9.14
CA MET A 174 -12.23 14.17 -9.85
C MET A 174 -12.27 12.85 -9.08
N ARG A 175 -11.11 12.37 -8.60
CA ARG A 175 -11.02 11.17 -7.77
C ARG A 175 -11.92 11.27 -6.54
N GLY A 176 -11.87 12.39 -5.83
CA GLY A 176 -12.71 12.66 -4.67
C GLY A 176 -14.21 12.58 -5.00
N LYS A 177 -14.64 13.22 -6.11
CA LYS A 177 -16.04 13.14 -6.58
C LYS A 177 -16.46 11.72 -6.96
N MET A 178 -15.59 10.95 -7.63
CA MET A 178 -15.87 9.57 -8.01
C MET A 178 -16.04 8.67 -6.77
N LEU A 179 -15.11 8.78 -5.81
CA LEU A 179 -15.18 8.04 -4.55
C LEU A 179 -16.43 8.42 -3.74
N TYR A 180 -16.69 9.73 -3.59
CA TYR A 180 -17.90 10.20 -2.89
C TYR A 180 -19.18 9.64 -3.51
N LYS A 181 -19.29 9.69 -4.85
CA LYS A 181 -20.46 9.16 -5.55
C LYS A 181 -20.62 7.65 -5.35
N ALA A 182 -19.51 6.91 -5.36
CA ALA A 182 -19.55 5.46 -5.18
C ALA A 182 -19.97 5.04 -3.74
N ILE A 183 -19.63 5.85 -2.73
CA ILE A 183 -19.89 5.54 -1.33
C ILE A 183 -21.30 5.99 -0.90
N PHE A 184 -21.74 7.17 -1.34
CA PHE A 184 -22.91 7.85 -0.77
C PHE A 184 -24.08 8.01 -1.76
N LYS A 185 -23.96 7.55 -2.98
CA LYS A 185 -24.99 7.60 -4.03
C LYS A 185 -25.14 6.28 -4.78
#